data_2fc8149f5877d1be1176e15ee64c9b56
#
_entry.id   2fc8149f5877d1be1176e15ee64c9b56
#
_cell.length_a   1.000
_cell.length_b   1.000
_cell.length_c   1.000
_cell.angle_alpha   90.00
_cell.angle_beta   90.00
_cell.angle_gamma   90.00
#
_symmetry.space_group_name_H-M   'P 1'
#
loop_
_entity.id
_entity.type
_entity.pdbx_description
1 polymer ?
#
loop_
_entity_poly.entity_id
_entity_poly.type
_entity_poly.pdbx_seq_one_letter_code
_entity_poly.pdbx_strand_id
1 'polypeptide(L)'
;MKIGFVGLGQMGAGMADRLLAAGHELLVWNRDRAKAEPLAAKGASVAASPAEAASAGVVFTMLANDDAVEAVTFGEGGILSAGSGVLHIASSTVSVALTERLAVVHREAGQRFVSAQVLGRPDVAAAGQLSIIAAGADADLDDCAPLFATIGGKTLHMGSSPVMAAATKLAANFSIAAIIETVSEALRIAGAHGVEPATMVDFLTGTNFGSRMIGVYGPMIAEARFEPAGFPIKLGRKDVGLALAAAGDADVPVARLLAERMDRVIAADGGVRDWSALGQPAKDSEG
;
A
#
# COMPACT_ATOMS: atom_id res chain seq x y z
N MET A 1 12.70 -21.60 -2.36
CA MET A 1 13.03 -21.29 -0.95
C MET A 1 11.75 -21.28 -0.13
N LYS A 2 11.84 -21.41 1.19
CA LYS A 2 10.70 -21.34 2.10
C LYS A 2 10.47 -19.88 2.51
N ILE A 3 9.22 -19.40 2.48
CA ILE A 3 8.85 -18.00 2.72
C ILE A 3 7.59 -17.95 3.59
N GLY A 4 7.63 -17.20 4.66
CA GLY A 4 6.46 -16.84 5.44
C GLY A 4 5.70 -15.67 4.78
N PHE A 5 4.38 -15.68 4.86
CA PHE A 5 3.57 -14.55 4.39
C PHE A 5 2.43 -14.26 5.37
N VAL A 6 2.44 -13.08 5.95
CA VAL A 6 1.51 -12.63 6.99
C VAL A 6 0.63 -11.50 6.46
N GLY A 7 -0.69 -11.75 6.40
CA GLY A 7 -1.66 -10.80 5.89
C GLY A 7 -2.11 -11.09 4.45
N LEU A 8 -3.27 -11.73 4.34
CA LEU A 8 -3.84 -12.20 3.08
C LEU A 8 -5.10 -11.40 2.67
N GLY A 9 -4.98 -10.06 2.77
CA GLY A 9 -5.92 -9.13 2.14
C GLY A 9 -5.77 -9.14 0.61
N GLN A 10 -6.50 -8.29 -0.09
CA GLN A 10 -6.48 -8.24 -1.57
C GLN A 10 -5.06 -8.13 -2.15
N MET A 11 -4.21 -7.28 -1.59
CA MET A 11 -2.83 -7.12 -2.03
C MET A 11 -1.97 -8.32 -1.64
N GLY A 12 -2.00 -8.71 -0.35
CA GLY A 12 -1.16 -9.79 0.17
C GLY A 12 -1.46 -11.14 -0.45
N ALA A 13 -2.73 -11.45 -0.71
CA ALA A 13 -3.11 -12.69 -1.41
C ALA A 13 -2.52 -12.75 -2.83
N GLY A 14 -2.58 -11.65 -3.59
CA GLY A 14 -1.99 -11.57 -4.92
C GLY A 14 -0.45 -11.72 -4.90
N MET A 15 0.23 -11.05 -3.96
CA MET A 15 1.68 -11.18 -3.78
C MET A 15 2.08 -12.61 -3.39
N ALA A 16 1.37 -13.22 -2.42
CA ALA A 16 1.64 -14.60 -2.00
C ALA A 16 1.39 -15.61 -3.12
N ASP A 17 0.32 -15.43 -3.90
CA ASP A 17 0.03 -16.29 -5.05
C ASP A 17 1.14 -16.24 -6.11
N ARG A 18 1.71 -15.07 -6.36
CA ARG A 18 2.86 -14.92 -7.27
C ARG A 18 4.11 -15.66 -6.79
N LEU A 19 4.42 -15.54 -5.48
CA LEU A 19 5.55 -16.28 -4.89
C LEU A 19 5.32 -17.80 -4.97
N LEU A 20 4.10 -18.27 -4.69
CA LEU A 20 3.76 -19.68 -4.79
C LEU A 20 3.88 -20.19 -6.24
N ALA A 21 3.35 -19.43 -7.21
CA ALA A 21 3.42 -19.77 -8.63
C ALA A 21 4.86 -19.77 -9.18
N ALA A 22 5.77 -19.03 -8.56
CA ALA A 22 7.20 -19.05 -8.88
C ALA A 22 7.96 -20.26 -8.26
N GLY A 23 7.26 -21.18 -7.60
CA GLY A 23 7.83 -22.40 -7.04
C GLY A 23 8.44 -22.25 -5.65
N HIS A 24 8.09 -21.19 -4.91
CA HIS A 24 8.48 -21.06 -3.50
C HIS A 24 7.54 -21.88 -2.61
N GLU A 25 8.07 -22.42 -1.51
CA GLU A 25 7.26 -23.05 -0.46
C GLU A 25 6.72 -21.95 0.46
N LEU A 26 5.39 -21.77 0.50
CA LEU A 26 4.79 -20.74 1.34
C LEU A 26 4.23 -21.28 2.65
N LEU A 27 4.50 -20.55 3.72
CA LEU A 27 3.91 -20.72 5.04
C LEU A 27 3.09 -19.45 5.36
N VAL A 28 1.77 -19.53 5.10
CA VAL A 28 0.90 -18.35 5.12
C VAL A 28 0.13 -18.22 6.43
N TRP A 29 -0.06 -16.99 6.88
CA TRP A 29 -0.88 -16.70 8.04
C TRP A 29 -1.78 -15.48 7.82
N ASN A 30 -2.99 -15.56 8.30
CA ASN A 30 -3.91 -14.43 8.40
C ASN A 30 -4.80 -14.58 9.65
N ARG A 31 -5.15 -13.47 10.30
CA ARG A 31 -6.03 -13.46 11.48
C ARG A 31 -7.37 -14.17 11.21
N ASP A 32 -7.97 -13.89 10.07
CA ASP A 32 -9.09 -14.66 9.54
C ASP A 32 -8.52 -15.82 8.72
N ARG A 33 -8.57 -17.02 9.27
CA ARG A 33 -7.97 -18.22 8.67
C ARG A 33 -8.59 -18.58 7.31
N ALA A 34 -9.87 -18.26 7.09
CA ALA A 34 -10.54 -18.56 5.82
C ALA A 34 -9.86 -17.89 4.62
N LYS A 35 -9.17 -16.77 4.83
CA LYS A 35 -8.41 -16.09 3.76
C LYS A 35 -7.15 -16.87 3.31
N ALA A 36 -6.70 -17.84 4.08
CA ALA A 36 -5.57 -18.69 3.69
C ALA A 36 -6.01 -19.91 2.83
N GLU A 37 -7.28 -20.29 2.87
CA GLU A 37 -7.80 -21.48 2.16
C GLU A 37 -7.52 -21.48 0.65
N PRO A 38 -7.69 -20.37 -0.09
CA PRO A 38 -7.39 -20.35 -1.52
C PRO A 38 -5.94 -20.65 -1.86
N LEU A 39 -5.00 -20.19 -1.01
CA LEU A 39 -3.56 -20.46 -1.17
C LEU A 39 -3.22 -21.88 -0.71
N ALA A 40 -3.84 -22.38 0.35
CA ALA A 40 -3.69 -23.75 0.80
C ALA A 40 -4.13 -24.75 -0.27
N ALA A 41 -5.24 -24.48 -0.96
CA ALA A 41 -5.70 -25.30 -2.08
C ALA A 41 -4.71 -25.34 -3.26
N LYS A 42 -3.81 -24.35 -3.35
CA LYS A 42 -2.72 -24.28 -4.34
C LYS A 42 -1.38 -24.85 -3.82
N GLY A 43 -1.34 -25.37 -2.59
CA GLY A 43 -0.16 -26.01 -2.02
C GLY A 43 0.61 -25.19 -0.97
N ALA A 44 0.12 -24.04 -0.54
CA ALA A 44 0.70 -23.32 0.59
C ALA A 44 0.35 -24.02 1.92
N SER A 45 1.26 -24.01 2.89
CA SER A 45 0.99 -24.44 4.27
C SER A 45 0.39 -23.30 5.08
N VAL A 46 -0.54 -23.58 6.00
CA VAL A 46 -1.17 -22.56 6.86
C VAL A 46 -0.54 -22.61 8.23
N ALA A 47 0.14 -21.52 8.62
CA ALA A 47 0.75 -21.35 9.92
C ALA A 47 -0.29 -21.12 11.01
N ALA A 48 0.00 -21.54 12.24
CA ALA A 48 -0.82 -21.30 13.43
C ALA A 48 -0.59 -19.90 14.02
N SER A 49 0.59 -19.30 13.77
CA SER A 49 0.97 -17.96 14.28
C SER A 49 1.86 -17.20 13.30
N PRO A 50 2.01 -15.86 13.46
CA PRO A 50 3.01 -15.09 12.75
C PRO A 50 4.45 -15.58 12.96
N ALA A 51 4.78 -16.03 14.17
CA ALA A 51 6.09 -16.59 14.49
C ALA A 51 6.36 -17.89 13.71
N GLU A 52 5.35 -18.77 13.60
CA GLU A 52 5.49 -19.98 12.80
C GLU A 52 5.68 -19.62 11.31
N ALA A 53 4.94 -18.63 10.78
CA ALA A 53 5.19 -18.15 9.43
C ALA A 53 6.63 -17.63 9.27
N ALA A 54 7.13 -16.85 10.24
CA ALA A 54 8.49 -16.29 10.23
C ALA A 54 9.59 -17.36 10.41
N SER A 55 9.27 -18.55 10.95
CA SER A 55 10.22 -19.67 11.06
C SER A 55 10.73 -20.17 9.69
N ALA A 56 10.13 -19.72 8.60
CA ALA A 56 10.63 -19.92 7.24
C ALA A 56 11.99 -19.23 6.97
N GLY A 57 12.44 -18.32 7.85
CA GLY A 57 13.66 -17.53 7.71
C GLY A 57 13.49 -16.21 6.96
N VAL A 58 12.55 -16.14 6.02
CA VAL A 58 12.11 -14.92 5.36
C VAL A 58 10.61 -14.77 5.56
N VAL A 59 10.13 -13.58 5.96
CA VAL A 59 8.71 -13.33 6.15
C VAL A 59 8.28 -11.99 5.56
N PHE A 60 7.21 -12.01 4.75
CA PHE A 60 6.52 -10.82 4.29
C PHE A 60 5.38 -10.45 5.23
N THR A 61 5.16 -9.15 5.42
CA THR A 61 3.92 -8.64 6.01
C THR A 61 3.22 -7.68 5.05
N MET A 62 1.89 -7.88 4.88
CA MET A 62 1.03 -6.97 4.08
C MET A 62 -0.31 -6.77 4.79
N LEU A 63 -0.37 -5.76 5.65
CA LEU A 63 -1.44 -5.49 6.62
C LEU A 63 -1.99 -4.07 6.45
N ALA A 64 -3.14 -3.81 7.09
CA ALA A 64 -3.92 -2.62 6.81
C ALA A 64 -3.40 -1.34 7.50
N ASN A 65 -2.80 -1.45 8.68
CA ASN A 65 -2.44 -0.32 9.55
C ASN A 65 -1.37 -0.69 10.58
N ASP A 66 -0.95 0.29 11.36
CA ASP A 66 0.06 0.17 12.41
C ASP A 66 -0.35 -0.88 13.46
N ASP A 67 -1.58 -0.83 14.00
CA ASP A 67 -2.06 -1.77 15.02
C ASP A 67 -1.95 -3.22 14.56
N ALA A 68 -2.28 -3.49 13.29
CA ALA A 68 -2.20 -4.83 12.74
C ALA A 68 -0.75 -5.31 12.59
N VAL A 69 0.17 -4.43 12.22
CA VAL A 69 1.61 -4.73 12.13
C VAL A 69 2.20 -4.92 13.53
N GLU A 70 1.83 -4.08 14.49
CA GLU A 70 2.26 -4.23 15.89
C GLU A 70 1.78 -5.56 16.47
N ALA A 71 0.52 -5.91 16.30
CA ALA A 71 -0.05 -7.16 16.81
C ALA A 71 0.67 -8.40 16.30
N VAL A 72 1.03 -8.46 14.99
CA VAL A 72 1.73 -9.62 14.42
C VAL A 72 3.23 -9.60 14.68
N THR A 73 3.80 -8.48 15.07
CA THR A 73 5.24 -8.37 15.32
C THR A 73 5.56 -8.54 16.79
N PHE A 74 4.85 -7.81 17.67
CA PHE A 74 5.12 -7.74 19.12
C PHE A 74 4.21 -8.63 19.96
N GLY A 75 3.05 -9.06 19.41
CA GLY A 75 2.07 -9.88 20.14
C GLY A 75 2.61 -11.27 20.49
N GLU A 76 1.85 -11.99 21.31
CA GLU A 76 2.14 -13.40 21.63
C GLU A 76 2.17 -14.23 20.34
N GLY A 77 3.24 -15.01 20.13
CA GLY A 77 3.47 -15.72 18.85
C GLY A 77 3.73 -14.78 17.67
N GLY A 78 4.17 -13.55 17.92
CA GLY A 78 4.56 -12.57 16.91
C GLY A 78 5.92 -12.88 16.26
N ILE A 79 6.22 -12.17 15.18
CA ILE A 79 7.42 -12.40 14.34
C ILE A 79 8.72 -12.33 15.16
N LEU A 80 8.82 -11.43 16.14
CA LEU A 80 10.00 -11.29 16.98
C LEU A 80 10.30 -12.56 17.79
N SER A 81 9.30 -13.39 18.11
CA SER A 81 9.48 -14.64 18.85
C SER A 81 9.98 -15.82 17.99
N ALA A 82 10.11 -15.63 16.68
CA ALA A 82 10.60 -16.68 15.76
C ALA A 82 12.11 -16.93 15.84
N GLY A 83 12.85 -16.15 16.65
CA GLY A 83 14.29 -16.29 16.84
C GLY A 83 15.12 -15.38 15.91
N SER A 84 16.44 -15.45 16.08
CA SER A 84 17.40 -14.64 15.31
C SER A 84 17.50 -15.08 13.84
N GLY A 85 18.04 -14.21 12.98
CA GLY A 85 18.33 -14.52 11.58
C GLY A 85 17.14 -14.38 10.62
N VAL A 86 15.92 -14.19 11.12
CA VAL A 86 14.74 -13.92 10.28
C VAL A 86 14.93 -12.61 9.51
N LEU A 87 14.64 -12.62 8.20
CA LEU A 87 14.51 -11.43 7.37
C LEU A 87 13.03 -11.05 7.26
N HIS A 88 12.64 -9.94 7.89
CA HIS A 88 11.30 -9.40 7.79
C HIS A 88 11.22 -8.37 6.66
N ILE A 89 10.40 -8.64 5.66
CA ILE A 89 10.11 -7.76 4.51
C ILE A 89 8.74 -7.10 4.74
N ALA A 90 8.75 -5.86 5.20
CA ALA A 90 7.53 -5.12 5.56
C ALA A 90 6.98 -4.34 4.35
N SER A 91 5.83 -4.78 3.82
CA SER A 91 5.16 -4.15 2.66
C SER A 91 3.91 -3.36 3.03
N SER A 92 3.55 -3.31 4.31
CA SER A 92 2.40 -2.56 4.83
C SER A 92 2.67 -1.05 4.81
N THR A 93 1.67 -0.24 4.41
CA THR A 93 1.75 1.21 4.55
C THR A 93 1.42 1.62 5.98
N VAL A 94 2.45 1.95 6.74
CA VAL A 94 2.42 2.29 8.17
C VAL A 94 3.13 3.61 8.43
N SER A 95 3.08 4.09 9.67
CA SER A 95 3.76 5.31 10.08
C SER A 95 5.28 5.18 9.99
N VAL A 96 5.94 6.33 9.77
CA VAL A 96 7.40 6.43 9.83
C VAL A 96 7.90 6.02 11.21
N ALA A 97 7.20 6.45 12.27
CA ALA A 97 7.56 6.10 13.65
C ALA A 97 7.52 4.59 13.91
N LEU A 98 6.49 3.89 13.44
CA LEU A 98 6.44 2.42 13.57
C LEU A 98 7.55 1.77 12.75
N THR A 99 7.82 2.24 11.54
CA THR A 99 8.91 1.69 10.71
C THR A 99 10.26 1.83 11.39
N GLU A 100 10.53 2.97 12.03
CA GLU A 100 11.75 3.21 12.81
C GLU A 100 11.84 2.24 13.99
N ARG A 101 10.75 2.11 14.76
CA ARG A 101 10.67 1.17 15.90
C ARG A 101 10.90 -0.27 15.45
N LEU A 102 10.28 -0.71 14.34
CA LEU A 102 10.49 -2.04 13.77
C LEU A 102 11.97 -2.27 13.42
N ALA A 103 12.63 -1.32 12.77
CA ALA A 103 14.04 -1.44 12.42
C ALA A 103 14.94 -1.62 13.67
N VAL A 104 14.62 -0.91 14.76
CA VAL A 104 15.36 -1.03 16.03
C VAL A 104 15.15 -2.40 16.67
N VAL A 105 13.91 -2.82 16.86
CA VAL A 105 13.60 -4.05 17.62
C VAL A 105 14.03 -5.31 16.87
N HIS A 106 13.91 -5.35 15.53
CA HIS A 106 14.42 -6.46 14.74
C HIS A 106 15.95 -6.59 14.89
N ARG A 107 16.69 -5.48 14.82
CA ARG A 107 18.12 -5.47 15.04
C ARG A 107 18.50 -5.97 16.44
N GLU A 108 17.78 -5.52 17.49
CA GLU A 108 18.00 -5.98 18.88
C GLU A 108 17.71 -7.47 19.07
N ALA A 109 16.75 -8.01 18.32
CA ALA A 109 16.42 -9.43 18.28
C ALA A 109 17.37 -10.26 17.39
N GLY A 110 18.40 -9.66 16.79
CA GLY A 110 19.28 -10.32 15.82
C GLY A 110 18.57 -10.73 14.52
N GLN A 111 17.49 -10.05 14.19
CA GLN A 111 16.73 -10.20 12.95
C GLN A 111 17.08 -9.08 11.95
N ARG A 112 16.82 -9.33 10.67
CA ARG A 112 17.02 -8.38 9.57
C ARG A 112 15.69 -7.74 9.19
N PHE A 113 15.71 -6.49 8.77
CA PHE A 113 14.48 -5.75 8.45
C PHE A 113 14.63 -4.90 7.19
N VAL A 114 13.73 -5.11 6.24
CA VAL A 114 13.62 -4.34 5.00
C VAL A 114 12.21 -3.74 4.90
N SER A 115 12.11 -2.44 4.71
CA SER A 115 10.87 -1.79 4.31
C SER A 115 10.75 -1.88 2.78
N ALA A 116 9.76 -2.61 2.29
CA ALA A 116 9.52 -2.85 0.86
C ALA A 116 8.09 -2.44 0.50
N GLN A 117 7.88 -1.14 0.43
CA GLN A 117 6.58 -0.54 0.12
C GLN A 117 6.18 -0.80 -1.34
N VAL A 118 4.88 -0.96 -1.59
CA VAL A 118 4.40 -1.30 -2.93
C VAL A 118 3.44 -0.23 -3.48
N LEU A 119 3.57 0.05 -4.79
CA LEU A 119 2.64 0.85 -5.56
C LEU A 119 1.98 -0.03 -6.62
N GLY A 120 0.67 -0.02 -6.63
CA GLY A 120 -0.18 -0.78 -7.52
C GLY A 120 -1.52 -1.12 -6.86
N ARG A 121 -2.48 -1.54 -7.67
CA ARG A 121 -3.79 -2.03 -7.25
C ARG A 121 -3.76 -3.57 -7.14
N PRO A 122 -4.79 -4.23 -6.61
CA PRO A 122 -4.80 -5.68 -6.45
C PRO A 122 -4.57 -6.49 -7.75
N ASP A 123 -5.07 -6.01 -8.88
CA ASP A 123 -4.83 -6.58 -10.20
C ASP A 123 -3.35 -6.52 -10.60
N VAL A 124 -2.67 -5.41 -10.31
CA VAL A 124 -1.24 -5.24 -10.55
C VAL A 124 -0.41 -6.16 -9.65
N ALA A 125 -0.85 -6.37 -8.38
CA ALA A 125 -0.22 -7.34 -7.48
C ALA A 125 -0.36 -8.77 -7.98
N ALA A 126 -1.55 -9.17 -8.40
CA ALA A 126 -1.81 -10.49 -8.98
C ALA A 126 -1.02 -10.73 -10.28
N ALA A 127 -0.76 -9.67 -11.05
CA ALA A 127 0.05 -9.74 -12.27
C ALA A 127 1.56 -9.77 -12.00
N GLY A 128 2.04 -9.57 -10.76
CA GLY A 128 3.46 -9.47 -10.44
C GLY A 128 4.13 -8.21 -11.03
N GLN A 129 3.39 -7.11 -11.11
CA GLN A 129 3.82 -5.88 -11.78
C GLN A 129 3.88 -4.67 -10.81
N LEU A 130 3.96 -4.92 -9.50
CA LEU A 130 4.08 -3.86 -8.51
C LEU A 130 5.35 -3.03 -8.73
N SER A 131 5.26 -1.73 -8.48
CA SER A 131 6.47 -0.94 -8.26
C SER A 131 6.84 -1.03 -6.79
N ILE A 132 8.05 -1.51 -6.50
CA ILE A 132 8.54 -1.73 -5.14
C ILE A 132 9.47 -0.57 -4.77
N ILE A 133 9.23 0.02 -3.62
CA ILE A 133 10.04 1.08 -3.01
C ILE A 133 10.72 0.43 -1.80
N ALA A 134 12.00 0.12 -1.91
CA ALA A 134 12.72 -0.66 -0.91
C ALA A 134 13.83 0.17 -0.23
N ALA A 135 14.00 -0.03 1.07
CA ALA A 135 15.10 0.50 1.85
C ALA A 135 15.47 -0.47 2.98
N GLY A 136 16.77 -0.59 3.23
CA GLY A 136 17.37 -1.47 4.21
C GLY A 136 18.86 -1.63 3.96
N ALA A 137 19.54 -2.49 4.69
CA ALA A 137 20.96 -2.76 4.44
C ALA A 137 21.14 -3.40 3.04
N ASP A 138 22.22 -3.04 2.34
CA ASP A 138 22.46 -3.47 0.94
C ASP A 138 22.41 -5.01 0.81
N ALA A 139 23.06 -5.73 1.73
CA ALA A 139 23.05 -7.19 1.72
C ALA A 139 21.64 -7.80 1.90
N ASP A 140 20.77 -7.15 2.69
CA ASP A 140 19.39 -7.58 2.87
C ASP A 140 18.54 -7.28 1.62
N LEU A 141 18.81 -6.16 0.95
CA LEU A 141 18.16 -5.80 -0.33
C LEU A 141 18.58 -6.76 -1.44
N ASP A 142 19.85 -7.19 -1.49
CA ASP A 142 20.35 -8.19 -2.44
C ASP A 142 19.65 -9.54 -2.23
N ASP A 143 19.48 -9.98 -0.99
CA ASP A 143 18.72 -11.20 -0.65
C ASP A 143 17.23 -11.10 -1.04
N CYS A 144 16.65 -9.90 -0.99
CA CYS A 144 15.27 -9.64 -1.40
C CYS A 144 15.08 -9.57 -2.92
N ALA A 145 16.11 -9.24 -3.69
CA ALA A 145 16.00 -8.92 -5.12
C ALA A 145 15.27 -10.00 -5.96
N PRO A 146 15.53 -11.32 -5.78
CA PRO A 146 14.79 -12.35 -6.51
C PRO A 146 13.31 -12.39 -6.17
N LEU A 147 12.97 -12.11 -4.90
CA LEU A 147 11.59 -12.06 -4.42
C LEU A 147 10.87 -10.85 -4.98
N PHE A 148 11.55 -9.71 -5.00
CA PHE A 148 11.01 -8.48 -5.59
C PHE A 148 10.75 -8.65 -7.09
N ALA A 149 11.64 -9.31 -7.83
CA ALA A 149 11.44 -9.61 -9.26
C ALA A 149 10.22 -10.53 -9.51
N THR A 150 9.80 -11.33 -8.51
CA THR A 150 8.64 -12.21 -8.62
C THR A 150 7.31 -11.46 -8.46
N ILE A 151 7.27 -10.47 -7.55
CA ILE A 151 6.03 -9.74 -7.22
C ILE A 151 5.94 -8.36 -7.87
N GLY A 152 7.01 -7.87 -8.48
CA GLY A 152 7.09 -6.52 -9.04
C GLY A 152 7.73 -6.45 -10.42
N GLY A 153 7.33 -5.43 -11.17
CA GLY A 153 7.93 -5.08 -12.47
C GLY A 153 9.14 -4.14 -12.34
N LYS A 154 9.26 -3.44 -11.20
CA LYS A 154 10.34 -2.49 -10.95
C LYS A 154 10.59 -2.34 -9.45
N THR A 155 11.88 -2.32 -9.07
CA THR A 155 12.32 -1.99 -7.69
C THR A 155 13.12 -0.69 -7.70
N LEU A 156 12.80 0.19 -6.75
CA LEU A 156 13.49 1.46 -6.51
C LEU A 156 14.11 1.42 -5.12
N HIS A 157 15.42 1.53 -5.03
CA HIS A 157 16.15 1.54 -3.77
C HIS A 157 16.23 2.98 -3.24
N MET A 158 15.73 3.20 -2.02
CA MET A 158 15.67 4.54 -1.39
C MET A 158 16.82 4.81 -0.43
N GLY A 159 17.63 3.82 -0.13
CA GLY A 159 18.78 3.94 0.76
C GLY A 159 18.81 2.87 1.86
N SER A 160 19.73 3.03 2.80
CA SER A 160 20.01 2.02 3.83
C SER A 160 19.07 2.09 5.05
N SER A 161 18.34 3.19 5.24
CA SER A 161 17.38 3.31 6.34
C SER A 161 15.98 2.90 5.89
N PRO A 162 15.34 1.90 6.52
CA PRO A 162 13.99 1.46 6.18
C PRO A 162 12.92 2.58 6.20
N VAL A 163 13.14 3.61 7.01
CA VAL A 163 12.28 4.80 7.09
C VAL A 163 12.17 5.54 5.75
N MET A 164 13.23 5.51 4.92
CA MET A 164 13.23 6.21 3.63
C MET A 164 12.19 5.63 2.66
N ALA A 165 11.99 4.31 2.64
CA ALA A 165 10.94 3.68 1.83
C ALA A 165 9.54 4.02 2.34
N ALA A 166 9.32 4.00 3.66
CA ALA A 166 8.04 4.36 4.27
C ALA A 166 7.68 5.83 3.97
N ALA A 167 8.59 6.77 4.21
CA ALA A 167 8.38 8.19 3.91
C ALA A 167 8.10 8.44 2.42
N THR A 168 8.86 7.78 1.53
CA THR A 168 8.65 7.87 0.07
C THR A 168 7.27 7.35 -0.33
N LYS A 169 6.82 6.24 0.27
CA LYS A 169 5.47 5.70 0.03
C LYS A 169 4.38 6.68 0.45
N LEU A 170 4.50 7.29 1.61
CA LEU A 170 3.53 8.28 2.10
C LEU A 170 3.48 9.52 1.21
N ALA A 171 4.64 10.03 0.79
CA ALA A 171 4.72 11.14 -0.16
C ALA A 171 4.11 10.78 -1.53
N ALA A 172 4.33 9.55 -2.02
CA ALA A 172 3.71 9.09 -3.25
C ALA A 172 2.18 8.98 -3.13
N ASN A 173 1.64 8.44 -2.03
CA ASN A 173 0.19 8.35 -1.84
C ASN A 173 -0.46 9.73 -1.67
N PHE A 174 0.19 10.67 -0.95
CA PHE A 174 -0.22 12.08 -0.95
C PHE A 174 -0.29 12.64 -2.38
N SER A 175 0.75 12.41 -3.19
CA SER A 175 0.80 12.91 -4.57
C SER A 175 -0.33 12.33 -5.45
N ILE A 176 -0.69 11.05 -5.25
CA ILE A 176 -1.84 10.45 -5.96
C ILE A 176 -3.15 11.14 -5.56
N ALA A 177 -3.37 11.37 -4.27
CA ALA A 177 -4.56 12.08 -3.79
C ALA A 177 -4.65 13.51 -4.36
N ALA A 178 -3.52 14.22 -4.42
CA ALA A 178 -3.45 15.55 -5.03
C ALA A 178 -3.76 15.53 -6.53
N ILE A 179 -3.28 14.53 -7.27
CA ILE A 179 -3.60 14.35 -8.69
C ILE A 179 -5.11 14.10 -8.87
N ILE A 180 -5.73 13.25 -8.07
CA ILE A 180 -7.16 12.95 -8.12
C ILE A 180 -7.97 14.26 -7.94
N GLU A 181 -7.65 15.04 -6.91
CA GLU A 181 -8.34 16.32 -6.67
C GLU A 181 -8.10 17.31 -7.79
N THR A 182 -6.85 17.48 -8.26
CA THR A 182 -6.52 18.40 -9.36
C THR A 182 -7.27 18.05 -10.64
N VAL A 183 -7.32 16.77 -11.01
CA VAL A 183 -8.10 16.31 -12.18
C VAL A 183 -9.57 16.64 -12.00
N SER A 184 -10.12 16.38 -10.82
CA SER A 184 -11.53 16.63 -10.51
C SER A 184 -11.90 18.10 -10.61
N GLU A 185 -11.06 18.99 -10.12
CA GLU A 185 -11.26 20.43 -10.23
C GLU A 185 -11.13 20.90 -11.68
N ALA A 186 -10.14 20.37 -12.42
CA ALA A 186 -9.98 20.69 -13.84
C ALA A 186 -11.23 20.31 -14.66
N LEU A 187 -11.82 19.12 -14.40
CA LEU A 187 -13.07 18.70 -15.05
C LEU A 187 -14.23 19.64 -14.70
N ARG A 188 -14.34 20.08 -13.44
CA ARG A 188 -15.40 21.05 -13.03
C ARG A 188 -15.21 22.43 -13.66
N ILE A 189 -13.96 22.94 -13.67
CA ILE A 189 -13.65 24.25 -14.29
C ILE A 189 -14.01 24.24 -15.78
N ALA A 190 -13.56 23.22 -16.51
CA ALA A 190 -13.84 23.12 -17.95
C ALA A 190 -15.32 22.84 -18.21
N GLY A 191 -15.96 22.00 -17.41
CA GLY A 191 -17.38 21.64 -17.49
C GLY A 191 -18.31 22.86 -17.29
N ALA A 192 -17.92 23.83 -16.44
CA ALA A 192 -18.66 25.09 -16.28
C ALA A 192 -18.77 25.89 -17.58
N HIS A 193 -17.95 25.58 -18.58
CA HIS A 193 -17.95 26.21 -19.92
C HIS A 193 -18.33 25.22 -21.04
N GLY A 194 -18.96 24.08 -20.69
CA GLY A 194 -19.50 23.13 -21.64
C GLY A 194 -18.51 22.15 -22.23
N VAL A 195 -17.31 22.02 -21.65
CA VAL A 195 -16.35 20.96 -22.04
C VAL A 195 -16.77 19.64 -21.38
N GLU A 196 -17.01 18.64 -22.22
CA GLU A 196 -17.36 17.29 -21.74
C GLU A 196 -16.22 16.67 -20.92
N PRO A 197 -16.52 15.99 -19.79
CA PRO A 197 -15.50 15.41 -18.92
C PRO A 197 -14.53 14.48 -19.66
N ALA A 198 -15.01 13.62 -20.56
CA ALA A 198 -14.17 12.72 -21.35
C ALA A 198 -13.18 13.49 -22.23
N THR A 199 -13.62 14.57 -22.89
CA THR A 199 -12.76 15.44 -23.73
C THR A 199 -11.66 16.09 -22.89
N MET A 200 -11.96 16.53 -21.66
CA MET A 200 -10.94 17.09 -20.77
C MET A 200 -9.94 16.01 -20.28
N VAL A 201 -10.40 14.81 -20.02
CA VAL A 201 -9.49 13.66 -19.69
C VAL A 201 -8.59 13.34 -20.87
N ASP A 202 -9.11 13.28 -22.09
CA ASP A 202 -8.32 13.04 -23.31
C ASP A 202 -7.26 14.14 -23.52
N PHE A 203 -7.63 15.40 -23.29
CA PHE A 203 -6.68 16.51 -23.32
C PHE A 203 -5.55 16.32 -22.29
N LEU A 204 -5.91 16.04 -21.03
CA LEU A 204 -4.91 15.87 -19.95
C LEU A 204 -4.00 14.68 -20.22
N THR A 205 -4.52 13.57 -20.75
CA THR A 205 -3.72 12.36 -21.01
C THR A 205 -2.87 12.48 -22.27
N GLY A 206 -3.37 13.17 -23.28
CA GLY A 206 -2.72 13.31 -24.61
C GLY A 206 -1.71 14.45 -24.70
N THR A 207 -1.50 15.24 -23.66
CA THR A 207 -0.60 16.40 -23.65
C THR A 207 0.52 16.25 -22.62
N ASN A 208 1.28 17.33 -22.39
CA ASN A 208 2.37 17.38 -21.41
C ASN A 208 1.94 17.12 -19.94
N PHE A 209 0.64 17.15 -19.66
CA PHE A 209 0.08 16.76 -18.35
C PHE A 209 -0.02 15.25 -18.18
N GLY A 210 0.11 14.47 -19.25
CA GLY A 210 -0.11 13.03 -19.28
C GLY A 210 0.74 12.29 -18.23
N SER A 211 0.08 11.52 -17.38
CA SER A 211 0.71 10.61 -16.44
C SER A 211 -0.13 9.33 -16.32
N ARG A 212 0.54 8.24 -15.87
CA ARG A 212 -0.17 6.99 -15.59
C ARG A 212 -1.32 7.20 -14.60
N MET A 213 -1.16 8.09 -13.62
CA MET A 213 -2.18 8.36 -12.60
C MET A 213 -3.40 9.06 -13.21
N ILE A 214 -3.20 10.04 -14.09
CA ILE A 214 -4.31 10.69 -14.80
C ILE A 214 -5.02 9.68 -15.69
N GLY A 215 -4.30 8.82 -16.41
CA GLY A 215 -4.89 7.79 -17.25
C GLY A 215 -5.72 6.74 -16.48
N VAL A 216 -5.40 6.47 -15.22
CA VAL A 216 -6.17 5.56 -14.36
C VAL A 216 -7.37 6.25 -13.73
N TYR A 217 -7.17 7.41 -13.11
CA TYR A 217 -8.20 8.06 -12.29
C TYR A 217 -9.08 9.03 -13.07
N GLY A 218 -8.58 9.65 -14.15
CA GLY A 218 -9.35 10.58 -14.97
C GLY A 218 -10.67 9.99 -15.50
N PRO A 219 -10.65 8.83 -16.20
CA PRO A 219 -11.87 8.17 -16.63
C PRO A 219 -12.80 7.78 -15.48
N MET A 220 -12.27 7.30 -14.36
CA MET A 220 -13.08 6.94 -13.18
C MET A 220 -13.84 8.14 -12.63
N ILE A 221 -13.19 9.31 -12.58
CA ILE A 221 -13.81 10.56 -12.11
C ILE A 221 -14.83 11.07 -13.13
N ALA A 222 -14.49 11.09 -14.41
CA ALA A 222 -15.37 11.57 -15.48
C ALA A 222 -16.67 10.76 -15.59
N GLU A 223 -16.60 9.44 -15.38
CA GLU A 223 -17.71 8.50 -15.42
C GLU A 223 -18.40 8.32 -14.06
N ALA A 224 -17.92 8.97 -13.00
CA ALA A 224 -18.35 8.76 -11.61
C ALA A 224 -18.33 7.28 -11.20
N ARG A 225 -17.34 6.51 -11.69
CA ARG A 225 -17.20 5.07 -11.49
C ARG A 225 -16.30 4.78 -10.29
N PHE A 226 -16.88 4.74 -9.08
CA PHE A 226 -16.17 4.59 -7.82
C PHE A 226 -16.33 3.21 -7.17
N GLU A 227 -17.06 2.32 -7.80
CA GLU A 227 -17.28 0.94 -7.37
C GLU A 227 -17.07 -0.06 -8.53
N PRO A 228 -16.52 -1.25 -8.24
CA PRO A 228 -15.94 -1.64 -6.95
C PRO A 228 -14.64 -0.89 -6.67
N ALA A 229 -14.39 -0.60 -5.37
CA ALA A 229 -13.18 0.10 -4.97
C ALA A 229 -11.94 -0.78 -5.15
N GLY A 230 -10.98 -0.32 -5.92
CA GLY A 230 -9.65 -0.91 -5.94
C GLY A 230 -8.77 -0.43 -4.77
N PHE A 231 -9.07 0.78 -4.26
CA PHE A 231 -8.46 1.32 -3.05
C PHE A 231 -9.49 2.22 -2.32
N PRO A 232 -10.12 1.72 -1.24
CA PRO A 232 -11.14 2.47 -0.50
C PRO A 232 -10.62 3.81 0.03
N ILE A 233 -11.44 4.88 -0.11
CA ILE A 233 -11.04 6.24 0.29
C ILE A 233 -10.65 6.33 1.77
N LYS A 234 -11.23 5.54 2.67
CA LYS A 234 -10.82 5.48 4.08
C LYS A 234 -9.35 5.05 4.26
N LEU A 235 -8.83 4.19 3.38
CA LEU A 235 -7.41 3.82 3.39
C LEU A 235 -6.54 4.96 2.82
N GLY A 236 -7.03 5.64 1.77
CA GLY A 236 -6.38 6.86 1.25
C GLY A 236 -6.30 7.94 2.32
N ARG A 237 -7.39 8.17 3.07
CA ARG A 237 -7.43 9.13 4.19
C ARG A 237 -6.46 8.77 5.31
N LYS A 238 -6.34 7.47 5.64
CA LYS A 238 -5.31 6.99 6.58
C LYS A 238 -3.92 7.35 6.07
N ASP A 239 -3.62 7.06 4.80
CA ASP A 239 -2.29 7.30 4.22
C ASP A 239 -1.94 8.79 4.17
N VAL A 240 -2.91 9.67 3.83
CA VAL A 240 -2.73 11.15 3.92
C VAL A 240 -2.51 11.59 5.36
N GLY A 241 -3.19 10.97 6.34
CA GLY A 241 -2.96 11.23 7.76
C GLY A 241 -1.55 10.83 8.21
N LEU A 242 -1.06 9.69 7.75
CA LEU A 242 0.32 9.26 7.99
C LEU A 242 1.34 10.20 7.32
N ALA A 243 1.04 10.70 6.11
CA ALA A 243 1.89 11.68 5.43
C ALA A 243 1.96 13.01 6.20
N LEU A 244 0.83 13.48 6.74
CA LEU A 244 0.79 14.66 7.62
C LEU A 244 1.64 14.46 8.88
N ALA A 245 1.53 13.31 9.53
CA ALA A 245 2.33 12.98 10.69
C ALA A 245 3.84 12.89 10.36
N ALA A 246 4.17 12.31 9.20
CA ALA A 246 5.55 12.19 8.73
C ALA A 246 6.18 13.53 8.34
N ALA A 247 5.37 14.53 7.98
CA ALA A 247 5.86 15.87 7.63
C ALA A 247 6.43 16.65 8.82
N GLY A 248 6.06 16.27 10.06
CA GLY A 248 6.51 17.00 11.26
C GLY A 248 6.14 18.49 11.17
N ASP A 249 7.13 19.36 11.28
CA ASP A 249 6.96 20.82 11.21
C ASP A 249 6.95 21.39 9.78
N ALA A 250 7.07 20.56 8.76
CA ALA A 250 7.03 21.02 7.38
C ALA A 250 5.63 21.55 7.02
N ASP A 251 5.59 22.65 6.28
CA ASP A 251 4.32 23.20 5.79
C ASP A 251 3.80 22.41 4.59
N VAL A 252 2.70 21.70 4.79
CA VAL A 252 2.06 20.84 3.78
C VAL A 252 0.54 21.13 3.65
N PRO A 253 0.16 22.38 3.23
CA PRO A 253 -1.24 22.82 3.22
C PRO A 253 -2.14 21.96 2.33
N VAL A 254 -1.64 21.48 1.19
CA VAL A 254 -2.41 20.63 0.29
C VAL A 254 -2.78 19.31 0.96
N ALA A 255 -1.90 18.70 1.76
CA ALA A 255 -2.21 17.46 2.48
C ALA A 255 -3.33 17.67 3.52
N ARG A 256 -3.35 18.83 4.20
CA ARG A 256 -4.43 19.20 5.14
C ARG A 256 -5.78 19.36 4.40
N LEU A 257 -5.79 20.09 3.29
CA LEU A 257 -6.98 20.26 2.46
C LEU A 257 -7.53 18.90 1.97
N LEU A 258 -6.66 18.02 1.48
CA LEU A 258 -7.05 16.68 1.01
C LEU A 258 -7.65 15.83 2.14
N ALA A 259 -7.06 15.87 3.33
CA ALA A 259 -7.59 15.16 4.50
C ALA A 259 -9.02 15.61 4.83
N GLU A 260 -9.26 16.92 4.89
CA GLU A 260 -10.58 17.49 5.16
C GLU A 260 -11.62 17.12 4.09
N ARG A 261 -11.21 17.13 2.82
CA ARG A 261 -12.10 16.72 1.73
C ARG A 261 -12.45 15.25 1.78
N MET A 262 -11.46 14.38 2.06
CA MET A 262 -11.70 12.94 2.26
C MET A 262 -12.64 12.68 3.44
N ASP A 263 -12.48 13.41 4.56
CA ASP A 263 -13.35 13.28 5.73
C ASP A 263 -14.82 13.61 5.38
N ARG A 264 -15.07 14.62 4.54
CA ARG A 264 -16.43 14.94 4.05
C ARG A 264 -17.03 13.81 3.21
N VAL A 265 -16.24 13.21 2.30
CA VAL A 265 -16.70 12.08 1.48
C VAL A 265 -16.99 10.87 2.36
N ILE A 266 -16.11 10.57 3.31
CA ILE A 266 -16.28 9.44 4.24
C ILE A 266 -17.52 9.62 5.12
N ALA A 267 -17.79 10.83 5.59
CA ALA A 267 -19.00 11.14 6.37
C ALA A 267 -20.29 10.90 5.57
N ALA A 268 -20.25 11.08 4.25
CA ALA A 268 -21.42 10.91 3.39
C ALA A 268 -21.73 9.44 3.02
N ASP A 269 -20.74 8.54 2.98
CA ASP A 269 -20.90 7.18 2.44
C ASP A 269 -20.15 6.08 3.20
N GLY A 270 -19.54 6.40 4.35
CA GLY A 270 -18.77 5.44 5.16
C GLY A 270 -17.42 5.06 4.59
N GLY A 271 -16.94 5.70 3.52
CA GLY A 271 -15.59 5.56 2.99
C GLY A 271 -15.28 4.22 2.33
N VAL A 272 -16.27 3.55 1.78
CA VAL A 272 -16.14 2.23 1.13
C VAL A 272 -15.84 2.34 -0.36
N ARG A 273 -16.18 3.48 -1.00
CA ARG A 273 -15.91 3.74 -2.41
C ARG A 273 -14.41 3.94 -2.66
N ASP A 274 -14.02 3.82 -3.92
CA ASP A 274 -12.64 4.10 -4.34
C ASP A 274 -12.25 5.55 -4.00
N TRP A 275 -10.99 5.78 -3.68
CA TRP A 275 -10.52 7.12 -3.31
C TRP A 275 -10.62 8.17 -4.44
N SER A 276 -10.83 7.72 -5.69
CA SER A 276 -11.23 8.62 -6.79
C SER A 276 -12.56 9.34 -6.53
N ALA A 277 -13.38 8.84 -5.58
CA ALA A 277 -14.58 9.53 -5.11
C ALA A 277 -14.28 10.86 -4.38
N LEU A 278 -13.03 11.12 -3.99
CA LEU A 278 -12.55 12.44 -3.57
C LEU A 278 -12.91 13.52 -4.60
N GLY A 279 -12.93 13.15 -5.88
CA GLY A 279 -13.29 14.03 -6.99
C GLY A 279 -14.76 14.43 -7.06
N GLN A 280 -15.66 13.86 -6.27
CA GLN A 280 -17.04 14.30 -6.27
C GLN A 280 -17.20 15.71 -5.67
N PRO A 281 -18.09 16.56 -6.24
CA PRO A 281 -18.46 17.79 -5.55
C PRO A 281 -18.99 17.42 -4.18
N ALA A 282 -18.62 18.19 -3.15
CA ALA A 282 -19.30 18.11 -1.88
C ALA A 282 -20.79 18.28 -2.16
N LYS A 283 -21.64 17.35 -1.73
CA LYS A 283 -23.07 17.64 -1.65
C LYS A 283 -23.16 18.82 -0.70
N ASP A 284 -23.60 19.96 -1.20
CA ASP A 284 -23.96 21.05 -0.33
C ASP A 284 -24.92 20.46 0.69
N SER A 285 -24.57 20.54 1.97
CA SER A 285 -25.51 20.34 3.04
C SER A 285 -26.64 21.32 2.74
N GLU A 286 -27.77 20.80 2.24
CA GLU A 286 -28.98 21.59 2.08
C GLU A 286 -29.19 22.36 3.38
N GLY A 287 -29.09 23.73 3.25
CA GLY A 287 -29.28 24.66 4.34
C GLY A 287 -30.71 24.70 4.84
#